data_14abba7f52fda2a93c26c7a51d6e55d1
#
_entry.id   14abba7f52fda2a93c26c7a51d6e55d1
#
_cell.length_a   1.000
_cell.length_b   1.000
_cell.length_c   1.000
_cell.angle_alpha   90.00
_cell.angle_beta   90.00
_cell.angle_gamma   90.00
#
_symmetry.space_group_name_H-M   'P 1'
#
loop_
_entity.id
_entity.type
_entity.pdbx_description
1 polymer ?
#
loop_
_entity_poly.entity_id
_entity_poly.type
_entity_poly.pdbx_seq_one_letter_code
_entity_poly.pdbx_strand_id
1 'polypeptide(L)'
;MKYIGAIITTYIVLFVLDIMQRRNHKQTQSLKKFTVRTITDVSIVCAVGAIFVIGAMVFALIDEPEIFKKNTFIMIIVVALLGLMFLGMIAPLKGVWDICVDDNDVTVIKVFLFKSHWKISDISYCKMKRGGMNVYIKKKKKKAFFVDAMTDHFDNFIKRMEKEGKEIIVLEPKELSNQKNKS
;
A
#
# COMPACT_ATOMS: atom_id res chain seq x y z
N MET A 1 -27.20 -24.65 9.04
CA MET A 1 -26.40 -24.50 7.82
C MET A 1 -25.90 -23.08 7.52
N LYS A 2 -26.55 -21.98 7.97
CA LYS A 2 -26.17 -20.59 7.67
C LYS A 2 -24.76 -20.18 8.15
N TYR A 3 -24.22 -20.79 9.20
CA TYR A 3 -22.92 -20.41 9.79
C TYR A 3 -21.72 -21.21 9.21
N ILE A 4 -21.96 -22.34 8.56
CA ILE A 4 -20.88 -23.18 8.00
C ILE A 4 -20.17 -22.45 6.86
N GLY A 5 -20.90 -21.72 6.02
CA GLY A 5 -20.32 -20.88 4.96
C GLY A 5 -19.40 -19.79 5.50
N ALA A 6 -19.82 -19.09 6.56
CA ALA A 6 -19.02 -18.03 7.18
C ALA A 6 -17.72 -18.60 7.80
N ILE A 7 -17.80 -19.77 8.46
CA ILE A 7 -16.64 -20.43 9.05
C ILE A 7 -15.64 -20.85 7.97
N ILE A 8 -16.11 -21.52 6.91
CA ILE A 8 -15.26 -21.96 5.79
C ILE A 8 -14.56 -20.75 5.14
N THR A 9 -15.30 -19.68 4.92
CA THR A 9 -14.75 -18.45 4.32
C THR A 9 -13.68 -17.81 5.19
N THR A 10 -13.91 -17.75 6.52
CA THR A 10 -12.92 -17.22 7.46
C THR A 10 -11.64 -18.06 7.44
N TYR A 11 -11.75 -19.39 7.40
CA TYR A 11 -10.59 -20.28 7.29
C TYR A 11 -9.83 -20.12 5.97
N ILE A 12 -10.53 -19.95 4.84
CA ILE A 12 -9.89 -19.70 3.54
C ILE A 12 -9.13 -18.39 3.58
N VAL A 13 -9.71 -17.31 4.12
CA VAL A 13 -9.05 -16.02 4.24
C VAL A 13 -7.81 -16.10 5.12
N LEU A 14 -7.90 -16.74 6.29
CA LEU A 14 -6.76 -16.93 7.19
C LEU A 14 -5.66 -17.78 6.56
N PHE A 15 -6.01 -18.85 5.84
CA PHE A 15 -5.07 -19.71 5.13
C PHE A 15 -4.34 -18.95 4.01
N VAL A 16 -5.07 -18.14 3.23
CA VAL A 16 -4.48 -17.27 2.21
C VAL A 16 -3.52 -16.27 2.86
N LEU A 17 -3.91 -15.61 3.95
CA LEU A 17 -3.05 -14.68 4.68
C LEU A 17 -1.77 -15.35 5.22
N ASP A 18 -1.86 -16.59 5.74
CA ASP A 18 -0.69 -17.36 6.22
C ASP A 18 0.29 -17.70 5.08
N ILE A 19 -0.22 -18.17 3.93
CA ILE A 19 0.62 -18.44 2.74
C ILE A 19 1.34 -17.16 2.29
N MET A 20 0.66 -16.04 2.33
CA MET A 20 1.15 -14.73 1.93
C MET A 20 2.29 -14.27 2.84
N GLN A 21 2.13 -14.40 4.15
CA GLN A 21 3.11 -14.04 5.15
C GLN A 21 4.40 -14.85 5.01
N ARG A 22 4.30 -16.14 4.66
CA ARG A 22 5.46 -17.03 4.42
C ARG A 22 6.22 -16.70 3.14
N ARG A 23 5.59 -16.14 2.12
CA ARG A 23 6.22 -15.77 0.85
C ARG A 23 7.11 -14.54 0.96
N ASN A 24 6.74 -13.58 1.79
CA ASN A 24 7.44 -12.30 1.93
C ASN A 24 8.83 -12.41 2.59
N HIS A 25 9.09 -13.46 3.36
CA HIS A 25 10.40 -13.64 4.02
C HIS A 25 11.55 -14.11 3.11
N LYS A 26 11.31 -14.37 1.81
CA LYS A 26 12.31 -15.06 0.95
C LYS A 26 13.09 -14.19 -0.04
N GLN A 27 12.83 -12.88 -0.15
CA GLN A 27 13.58 -12.05 -1.10
C GLN A 27 14.61 -11.16 -0.39
N THR A 28 15.81 -11.68 -0.18
CA THR A 28 16.99 -10.87 0.18
C THR A 28 17.49 -10.12 -1.06
N GLN A 29 17.08 -8.87 -1.20
CA GLN A 29 17.66 -7.96 -2.19
C GLN A 29 18.89 -7.27 -1.59
N SER A 30 19.87 -6.96 -2.44
CA SER A 30 21.06 -6.21 -2.03
C SER A 30 20.67 -4.80 -1.59
N LEU A 31 21.29 -4.27 -0.51
CA LEU A 31 21.10 -2.87 -0.10
C LEU A 31 21.52 -1.85 -1.17
N LYS A 32 22.28 -2.26 -2.17
CA LYS A 32 22.69 -1.40 -3.29
C LYS A 32 21.63 -1.29 -4.37
N LYS A 33 20.86 -2.40 -4.60
CA LYS A 33 19.87 -2.45 -5.68
C LYS A 33 18.63 -3.17 -5.20
N PHE A 34 17.53 -2.42 -5.05
CA PHE A 34 16.23 -2.95 -4.64
C PHE A 34 15.09 -2.04 -5.11
N THR A 35 13.90 -2.62 -5.13
CA THR A 35 12.68 -1.86 -5.46
C THR A 35 11.69 -1.97 -4.31
N VAL A 36 11.30 -0.82 -3.78
CA VAL A 36 10.20 -0.69 -2.82
C VAL A 36 8.90 -0.64 -3.61
N ARG A 37 8.02 -1.60 -3.38
CA ARG A 37 6.75 -1.76 -4.10
C ARG A 37 5.66 -2.21 -3.15
N THR A 38 4.41 -1.87 -3.48
CA THR A 38 3.24 -2.38 -2.74
C THR A 38 3.25 -3.91 -2.72
N ILE A 39 2.98 -4.49 -1.56
CA ILE A 39 2.99 -5.95 -1.36
C ILE A 39 1.91 -6.59 -2.24
N THR A 40 2.26 -7.69 -2.92
CA THR A 40 1.32 -8.47 -3.75
C THR A 40 0.10 -8.96 -2.95
N ASP A 41 0.27 -9.11 -1.66
CA ASP A 41 -0.75 -9.52 -0.70
C ASP A 41 -1.97 -8.59 -0.71
N VAL A 42 -1.75 -7.28 -0.86
CA VAL A 42 -2.83 -6.29 -1.01
C VAL A 42 -3.70 -6.61 -2.21
N SER A 43 -3.08 -6.98 -3.35
CA SER A 43 -3.82 -7.36 -4.57
C SER A 43 -4.71 -8.58 -4.35
N ILE A 44 -4.20 -9.60 -3.66
CA ILE A 44 -4.96 -10.84 -3.39
C ILE A 44 -6.13 -10.56 -2.44
N VAL A 45 -5.90 -9.80 -1.35
CA VAL A 45 -6.96 -9.40 -0.43
C VAL A 45 -8.06 -8.60 -1.14
N CYS A 46 -7.67 -7.66 -2.00
CA CYS A 46 -8.61 -6.88 -2.79
C CYS A 46 -9.38 -7.75 -3.80
N ALA A 47 -8.73 -8.74 -4.44
CA ALA A 47 -9.38 -9.67 -5.35
C ALA A 47 -10.42 -10.56 -4.64
N VAL A 48 -10.05 -11.13 -3.49
CA VAL A 48 -10.97 -11.93 -2.65
C VAL A 48 -12.14 -11.08 -2.18
N GLY A 49 -11.87 -9.85 -1.70
CA GLY A 49 -12.90 -8.92 -1.30
C GLY A 49 -13.86 -8.54 -2.44
N ALA A 50 -13.34 -8.33 -3.66
CA ALA A 50 -14.16 -8.03 -4.82
C ALA A 50 -15.10 -9.21 -5.19
N ILE A 51 -14.59 -10.44 -5.14
CA ILE A 51 -15.41 -11.66 -5.37
C ILE A 51 -16.54 -11.72 -4.33
N PHE A 52 -16.25 -11.39 -3.07
CA PHE A 52 -17.23 -11.37 -1.99
C PHE A 52 -18.33 -10.33 -2.24
N VAL A 53 -17.95 -9.10 -2.61
CA VAL A 53 -18.90 -8.01 -2.90
C VAL A 53 -19.76 -8.37 -4.10
N ILE A 54 -19.17 -8.93 -5.16
CA ILE A 54 -19.91 -9.37 -6.35
C ILE A 54 -20.89 -10.50 -5.99
N GLY A 55 -20.43 -11.49 -5.21
CA GLY A 55 -21.28 -12.59 -4.73
C GLY A 55 -22.48 -12.12 -3.90
N ALA A 56 -22.23 -11.19 -2.97
CA ALA A 56 -23.30 -10.58 -2.16
C ALA A 56 -24.28 -9.77 -3.03
N MET A 57 -23.78 -9.06 -4.04
CA MET A 57 -24.60 -8.32 -4.99
C MET A 57 -25.50 -9.25 -5.83
N VAL A 58 -24.94 -10.34 -6.34
CA VAL A 58 -25.70 -11.35 -7.11
C VAL A 58 -26.78 -11.98 -6.23
N PHE A 59 -26.44 -12.34 -4.98
CA PHE A 59 -27.39 -12.89 -4.05
C PHE A 59 -28.54 -11.92 -3.75
N ALA A 60 -28.23 -10.65 -3.49
CA ALA A 60 -29.22 -9.60 -3.27
C ALA A 60 -30.14 -9.38 -4.49
N LEU A 61 -29.61 -9.47 -5.70
CA LEU A 61 -30.40 -9.36 -6.94
C LEU A 61 -31.34 -10.54 -7.15
N ILE A 62 -30.97 -11.74 -6.69
CA ILE A 62 -31.83 -12.93 -6.77
C ILE A 62 -32.96 -12.83 -5.75
N ASP A 63 -32.66 -12.36 -4.54
CA ASP A 63 -33.63 -12.25 -3.44
C ASP A 63 -34.60 -11.07 -3.62
N GLU A 64 -34.09 -9.91 -4.02
CA GLU A 64 -34.87 -8.69 -4.26
C GLU A 64 -34.38 -7.94 -5.52
N PRO A 65 -34.89 -8.30 -6.74
CA PRO A 65 -34.41 -7.73 -8.02
C PRO A 65 -34.49 -6.21 -8.13
N GLU A 66 -35.39 -5.61 -7.36
CA GLU A 66 -35.64 -4.15 -7.37
C GLU A 66 -34.78 -3.35 -6.38
N ILE A 67 -33.92 -4.01 -5.58
CA ILE A 67 -33.18 -3.36 -4.50
C ILE A 67 -32.31 -2.19 -5.01
N PHE A 68 -31.70 -2.34 -6.17
CA PHE A 68 -30.84 -1.30 -6.75
C PHE A 68 -31.63 -0.19 -7.46
N LYS A 69 -32.84 -0.49 -7.93
CA LYS A 69 -33.72 0.53 -8.50
C LYS A 69 -34.32 1.42 -7.42
N LYS A 70 -34.68 0.81 -6.25
CA LYS A 70 -35.24 1.53 -5.11
C LYS A 70 -34.19 2.32 -4.35
N ASN A 71 -32.92 1.88 -4.36
CA ASN A 71 -31.89 2.48 -3.54
C ASN A 71 -30.59 2.76 -4.32
N THR A 72 -30.59 3.86 -5.09
CA THR A 72 -29.45 4.33 -5.86
C THR A 72 -28.19 4.55 -5.00
N PHE A 73 -28.37 4.92 -3.72
CA PHE A 73 -27.28 5.13 -2.78
C PHE A 73 -26.47 3.84 -2.52
N ILE A 74 -27.14 2.70 -2.35
CA ILE A 74 -26.50 1.39 -2.20
C ILE A 74 -25.64 1.09 -3.46
N MET A 75 -26.18 1.34 -4.64
CA MET A 75 -25.48 1.11 -5.91
C MET A 75 -24.18 1.95 -5.98
N ILE A 76 -24.25 3.22 -5.60
CA ILE A 76 -23.09 4.12 -5.60
C ILE A 76 -22.00 3.58 -4.65
N ILE A 77 -22.38 3.13 -3.44
CA ILE A 77 -21.44 2.56 -2.48
C ILE A 77 -20.76 1.30 -3.04
N VAL A 78 -21.54 0.39 -3.63
CA VAL A 78 -21.00 -0.85 -4.21
C VAL A 78 -20.03 -0.57 -5.35
N VAL A 79 -20.36 0.34 -6.25
CA VAL A 79 -19.48 0.74 -7.35
C VAL A 79 -18.20 1.40 -6.83
N ALA A 80 -18.30 2.29 -5.83
CA ALA A 80 -17.15 2.93 -5.22
C ALA A 80 -16.22 1.90 -4.53
N LEU A 81 -16.81 0.93 -3.81
CA LEU A 81 -16.08 -0.14 -3.14
C LEU A 81 -15.36 -1.05 -4.14
N LEU A 82 -16.03 -1.47 -5.21
CA LEU A 82 -15.42 -2.26 -6.29
C LEU A 82 -14.29 -1.49 -6.99
N GLY A 83 -14.48 -0.19 -7.23
CA GLY A 83 -13.44 0.69 -7.78
C GLY A 83 -12.20 0.76 -6.90
N LEU A 84 -12.37 0.89 -5.57
CA LEU A 84 -11.30 0.87 -4.59
C LEU A 84 -10.56 -0.47 -4.58
N MET A 85 -11.29 -1.59 -4.62
CA MET A 85 -10.70 -2.92 -4.69
C MET A 85 -9.91 -3.12 -5.99
N PHE A 86 -10.44 -2.65 -7.12
CA PHE A 86 -9.73 -2.69 -8.40
C PHE A 86 -8.40 -1.92 -8.35
N LEU A 87 -8.39 -0.71 -7.76
CA LEU A 87 -7.16 0.06 -7.54
C LEU A 87 -6.15 -0.71 -6.66
N GLY A 88 -6.63 -1.38 -5.61
CA GLY A 88 -5.78 -2.24 -4.77
C GLY A 88 -5.21 -3.44 -5.53
N MET A 89 -5.96 -4.03 -6.44
CA MET A 89 -5.50 -5.15 -7.27
C MET A 89 -4.36 -4.76 -8.22
N ILE A 90 -4.38 -3.55 -8.78
CA ILE A 90 -3.34 -3.08 -9.70
C ILE A 90 -2.14 -2.44 -8.99
N ALA A 91 -2.27 -2.10 -7.71
CA ALA A 91 -1.22 -1.40 -6.96
C ALA A 91 0.17 -2.08 -6.97
N PRO A 92 0.29 -3.43 -6.89
CA PRO A 92 1.57 -4.12 -6.93
C PRO A 92 2.18 -4.24 -8.34
N LEU A 93 1.45 -3.84 -9.40
CA LEU A 93 1.98 -3.93 -10.75
C LEU A 93 3.20 -3.02 -10.92
N LYS A 94 4.19 -3.52 -11.66
CA LYS A 94 5.41 -2.77 -11.97
C LYS A 94 5.07 -1.43 -12.64
N GLY A 95 5.57 -0.34 -12.05
CA GLY A 95 5.37 1.00 -12.59
C GLY A 95 4.12 1.73 -12.08
N VAL A 96 3.24 1.09 -11.29
CA VAL A 96 2.11 1.79 -10.67
C VAL A 96 2.58 2.64 -9.50
N TRP A 97 3.38 2.05 -8.61
CA TRP A 97 3.95 2.74 -7.46
C TRP A 97 5.26 2.08 -7.05
N ASP A 98 6.34 2.45 -7.72
CA ASP A 98 7.66 1.88 -7.48
C ASP A 98 8.64 2.95 -7.02
N ILE A 99 9.49 2.58 -6.04
CA ILE A 99 10.68 3.34 -5.69
C ILE A 99 11.88 2.42 -5.95
N CYS A 100 12.54 2.64 -7.07
CA CYS A 100 13.72 1.87 -7.47
C CYS A 100 14.98 2.56 -6.94
N VAL A 101 15.74 1.85 -6.12
CA VAL A 101 17.08 2.26 -5.65
C VAL A 101 18.11 1.46 -6.45
N ASP A 102 19.01 2.16 -7.14
CA ASP A 102 20.12 1.57 -7.90
C ASP A 102 21.40 2.35 -7.57
N ASP A 103 22.23 1.76 -6.73
CA ASP A 103 23.41 2.40 -6.14
C ASP A 103 23.09 3.77 -5.52
N ASN A 104 23.46 4.86 -6.21
CA ASN A 104 23.23 6.23 -5.71
C ASN A 104 21.97 6.88 -6.29
N ASP A 105 21.27 6.22 -7.20
CA ASP A 105 20.10 6.76 -7.86
C ASP A 105 18.80 6.23 -7.26
N VAL A 106 17.84 7.12 -7.06
CA VAL A 106 16.48 6.81 -6.59
C VAL A 106 15.49 7.27 -7.63
N THR A 107 14.79 6.33 -8.25
CA THR A 107 13.73 6.60 -9.22
C THR A 107 12.37 6.30 -8.60
N VAL A 108 11.52 7.30 -8.49
CA VAL A 108 10.14 7.18 -8.02
C VAL A 108 9.21 7.18 -9.23
N ILE A 109 8.47 6.10 -9.43
CA ILE A 109 7.51 5.93 -10.52
C ILE A 109 6.10 5.97 -9.94
N LYS A 110 5.22 6.78 -10.54
CA LYS A 110 3.82 6.89 -10.16
C LYS A 110 2.93 6.74 -11.39
N VAL A 111 1.95 5.82 -11.29
CA VAL A 111 0.91 5.60 -12.31
C VAL A 111 1.52 5.46 -13.72
N PHE A 112 2.61 4.68 -13.85
CA PHE A 112 3.35 4.41 -15.09
C PHE A 112 3.98 5.64 -15.79
N LEU A 113 3.40 6.83 -15.64
CA LEU A 113 3.69 8.04 -16.41
C LEU A 113 4.65 8.98 -15.71
N PHE A 114 4.48 9.18 -14.40
CA PHE A 114 5.24 10.17 -13.65
C PHE A 114 6.49 9.54 -13.06
N LYS A 115 7.66 9.90 -13.61
CA LYS A 115 8.96 9.48 -13.10
C LYS A 115 9.69 10.68 -12.51
N SER A 116 10.24 10.50 -11.32
CA SER A 116 11.08 11.48 -10.66
C SER A 116 12.40 10.81 -10.28
N HIS A 117 13.52 11.44 -10.65
CA HIS A 117 14.85 10.95 -10.37
C HIS A 117 15.54 11.82 -9.31
N TRP A 118 16.15 11.17 -8.35
CA TRP A 118 16.88 11.78 -7.26
C TRP A 118 18.18 11.02 -7.01
N LYS A 119 19.23 11.71 -6.54
CA LYS A 119 20.41 11.03 -6.01
C LYS A 119 20.27 10.87 -4.51
N ILE A 120 20.79 9.79 -3.95
CA ILE A 120 20.83 9.60 -2.48
C ILE A 120 21.58 10.77 -1.84
N SER A 121 22.65 11.29 -2.49
CA SER A 121 23.38 12.48 -2.04
C SER A 121 22.49 13.72 -1.87
N ASP A 122 21.43 13.86 -2.67
CA ASP A 122 20.51 14.99 -2.62
C ASP A 122 19.51 14.89 -1.46
N ILE A 123 19.33 13.69 -0.88
CA ILE A 123 18.48 13.48 0.28
C ILE A 123 19.12 14.16 1.49
N SER A 124 18.38 15.05 2.13
CA SER A 124 18.84 15.77 3.33
C SER A 124 18.56 14.98 4.59
N TYR A 125 17.31 14.63 4.80
CA TYR A 125 16.83 13.85 5.94
C TYR A 125 15.55 13.10 5.61
N CYS A 126 15.23 12.14 6.44
CA CYS A 126 13.99 11.37 6.38
C CYS A 126 13.18 11.61 7.65
N LYS A 127 11.85 11.64 7.58
CA LYS A 127 10.99 11.81 8.74
C LYS A 127 9.97 10.69 8.81
N MET A 128 10.05 9.89 9.86
CA MET A 128 9.07 8.84 10.11
C MET A 128 7.72 9.46 10.43
N LYS A 129 6.66 8.89 9.85
CA LYS A 129 5.26 9.21 10.13
C LYS A 129 4.46 7.95 10.33
N ARG A 130 3.22 8.10 10.81
CA ARG A 130 2.28 6.99 10.87
C ARG A 130 2.08 6.43 9.45
N GLY A 131 2.42 5.15 9.27
CA GLY A 131 2.28 4.43 8.01
C GLY A 131 3.45 4.56 7.03
N GLY A 132 4.58 5.20 7.40
CA GLY A 132 5.75 5.23 6.53
C GLY A 132 6.72 6.37 6.77
N MET A 133 7.47 6.75 5.74
CA MET A 133 8.55 7.73 5.84
C MET A 133 8.47 8.78 4.75
N ASN A 134 8.50 10.06 5.12
CA ASN A 134 8.66 11.18 4.20
C ASN A 134 10.16 11.43 3.94
N VAL A 135 10.51 11.58 2.67
CA VAL A 135 11.88 11.88 2.24
C VAL A 135 11.97 13.35 1.81
N TYR A 136 12.98 14.05 2.32
CA TYR A 136 13.23 15.47 2.04
C TYR A 136 14.59 15.64 1.35
N ILE A 137 14.62 16.54 0.35
CA ILE A 137 15.84 16.83 -0.41
C ILE A 137 16.36 18.24 -0.11
N LYS A 138 17.68 18.44 -0.23
CA LYS A 138 18.38 19.67 0.10
C LYS A 138 17.82 20.91 -0.61
N LYS A 139 17.38 20.75 -1.86
CA LYS A 139 16.89 21.88 -2.70
C LYS A 139 15.43 22.25 -2.48
N LYS A 140 14.64 21.44 -1.73
CA LYS A 140 13.21 21.67 -1.53
C LYS A 140 12.87 21.58 -0.05
N LYS A 141 12.25 22.61 0.50
CA LYS A 141 11.66 22.60 1.86
C LYS A 141 10.45 21.63 1.95
N LYS A 142 9.86 21.23 0.82
CA LYS A 142 8.73 20.29 0.75
C LYS A 142 9.23 18.84 0.60
N LYS A 143 8.43 17.89 1.06
CA LYS A 143 8.72 16.46 0.86
C LYS A 143 8.88 16.16 -0.63
N ALA A 144 9.88 15.35 -0.97
CA ALA A 144 10.09 14.88 -2.33
C ALA A 144 9.14 13.72 -2.66
N PHE A 145 9.12 12.70 -1.78
CA PHE A 145 8.25 11.53 -1.91
C PHE A 145 7.99 10.90 -0.55
N PHE A 146 7.08 9.95 -0.54
CA PHE A 146 6.71 9.15 0.64
C PHE A 146 7.03 7.69 0.36
N VAL A 147 7.55 6.99 1.35
CA VAL A 147 7.78 5.55 1.34
C VAL A 147 6.82 4.93 2.33
N ASP A 148 5.92 4.08 1.86
CA ASP A 148 4.91 3.44 2.68
C ASP A 148 5.55 2.27 3.46
N ALA A 149 5.23 2.16 4.75
CA ALA A 149 5.71 1.08 5.60
C ALA A 149 5.12 -0.29 5.23
N MET A 150 3.99 -0.29 4.53
CA MET A 150 3.34 -1.52 4.05
C MET A 150 3.85 -1.95 2.66
N THR A 151 5.07 -1.55 2.29
CA THR A 151 5.70 -1.95 1.02
C THR A 151 6.81 -2.95 1.25
N ASP A 152 7.06 -3.79 0.24
CA ASP A 152 8.24 -4.65 0.22
C ASP A 152 9.51 -3.80 0.28
N HIS A 153 10.50 -4.28 1.02
CA HIS A 153 11.82 -3.64 1.16
C HIS A 153 11.81 -2.24 1.80
N PHE A 154 10.76 -1.87 2.54
CA PHE A 154 10.76 -0.65 3.36
C PHE A 154 11.95 -0.60 4.32
N ASP A 155 12.24 -1.72 5.02
CA ASP A 155 13.37 -1.84 5.93
C ASP A 155 14.72 -1.69 5.21
N ASN A 156 14.82 -2.19 3.97
CA ASN A 156 16.03 -2.00 3.15
C ASN A 156 16.25 -0.53 2.82
N PHE A 157 15.16 0.21 2.58
CA PHE A 157 15.25 1.64 2.34
C PHE A 157 15.74 2.38 3.58
N ILE A 158 15.23 2.06 4.78
CA ILE A 158 15.70 2.62 6.05
C ILE A 158 17.19 2.33 6.23
N LYS A 159 17.60 1.05 6.18
CA LYS A 159 19.00 0.62 6.34
C LYS A 159 19.92 1.29 5.32
N ARG A 160 19.44 1.52 4.09
CA ARG A 160 20.21 2.23 3.07
C ARG A 160 20.41 3.70 3.44
N MET A 161 19.37 4.38 3.92
CA MET A 161 19.47 5.77 4.38
C MET A 161 20.42 5.92 5.57
N GLU A 162 20.33 5.02 6.56
CA GLU A 162 21.24 4.97 7.71
C GLU A 162 22.69 4.76 7.27
N LYS A 163 22.94 3.81 6.37
CA LYS A 163 24.28 3.53 5.82
C LYS A 163 24.88 4.74 5.11
N GLU A 164 24.07 5.55 4.48
CA GLU A 164 24.48 6.80 3.82
C GLU A 164 24.56 8.00 4.78
N GLY A 165 24.44 7.76 6.09
CA GLY A 165 24.53 8.78 7.12
C GLY A 165 23.40 9.81 7.06
N LYS A 166 22.22 9.43 6.54
CA LYS A 166 21.06 10.33 6.48
C LYS A 166 20.36 10.34 7.83
N GLU A 167 20.03 11.53 8.30
CA GLU A 167 19.26 11.70 9.53
C GLU A 167 17.85 11.13 9.37
N ILE A 168 17.45 10.25 10.29
CA ILE A 168 16.08 9.69 10.35
C ILE A 168 15.40 10.21 11.60
N ILE A 169 14.53 11.19 11.43
CA ILE A 169 13.78 11.80 12.52
C ILE A 169 12.56 10.92 12.83
N VAL A 170 12.55 10.32 14.00
CA VAL A 170 11.41 9.56 14.53
C VAL A 170 10.59 10.49 15.41
N LEU A 171 9.33 10.72 15.06
CA LEU A 171 8.42 11.53 15.88
C LEU A 171 7.91 10.71 17.07
N GLU A 172 8.07 11.22 18.27
CA GLU A 172 7.42 10.62 19.43
C GLU A 172 5.88 10.66 19.31
N PRO A 173 5.17 9.70 19.93
CA PRO A 173 3.68 9.60 19.84
C PRO A 173 2.95 10.89 20.27
N LYS A 174 3.52 11.66 21.21
CA LYS A 174 2.96 12.94 21.68
C LYS A 174 2.99 14.04 20.63
N GLU A 175 3.97 14.07 19.74
CA GLU A 175 4.07 15.08 18.67
C GLU A 175 3.10 14.78 17.51
N LEU A 176 2.77 13.50 17.29
CA LEU A 176 1.77 13.07 16.30
C LEU A 176 0.35 13.54 16.63
N SER A 177 0.00 13.67 17.91
CA SER A 177 -1.32 14.19 18.32
C SER A 177 -1.47 15.69 18.09
N ASN A 178 -0.39 16.45 18.26
CA ASN A 178 -0.41 17.91 18.11
C ASN A 178 -0.43 18.38 16.65
N GLN A 179 0.01 17.55 15.70
CA GLN A 179 -0.09 17.87 14.26
C GLN A 179 -1.51 17.68 13.69
N LYS A 180 -2.34 16.87 14.34
CA LYS A 180 -3.76 16.66 13.94
C LYS A 180 -4.64 17.89 14.21
N ASN A 181 -4.26 18.75 15.15
CA ASN A 181 -5.02 19.95 15.53
C ASN A 181 -4.58 21.22 14.75
N LYS A 182 -3.65 21.11 13.80
CA LYS A 182 -3.12 22.25 13.01
C LYS A 182 -3.35 22.10 11.50
N SER A 183 -4.11 21.11 11.08
CA SER A 183 -4.51 20.92 9.66
C SER A 183 -6.08 21.05 9.53
#